data_4c3f8d6eb79b8f947aa1f31ca626f865
#
_entry.id   4c3f8d6eb79b8f947aa1f31ca626f865
#
_cell.length_a   1.000
_cell.length_b   1.000
_cell.length_c   1.000
_cell.angle_alpha   90.00
_cell.angle_beta   90.00
_cell.angle_gamma   90.00
#
_symmetry.space_group_name_H-M   'P 1'
#
loop_
_entity.id
_entity.type
_entity.pdbx_description
1 polymer ?
#
loop_
_entity_poly.entity_id
_entity_poly.type
_entity_poly.pdbx_seq_one_letter_code
_entity_poly.pdbx_strand_id
1 'polypeptide(L)'
;MRERDARYTLYFENLSLHLRLKELDDGSSQPMAIRSDPVVLRIALDRCREQLSSTQTELKSMKEEYAETVPRRDFEHLEGEHQELQTQVQHHLAQYEHLQSTYKKVNAHKNSIEEELMECRERCRELERAGTPRPPWDLCADFIGGGKKRWCQLTEGLSSRDKLRALLKELGPAAESEHLEYFDGLGTDPTVPPYLRYSGRVRNLRLSRREVRVVVNDVWRGRPHHPHLALQDFVTKYFEDRYQQSSVRAEWAYNVCAGAESMLDEPQVRVWWGALHGQLSEQVYWGLRRQWDQLHQHLRRHALDGEIVTIEEFERVSRSIFPLKSEVDIKNLTDVVKKQLKIKLNCNEINLDKLFYENEEGFDRVELARELFRQRQLCQDKYIREVVAELGGRRAQRNITVDALKRAFAIVDPAIDHVRMEQYIRWAFSDQTSEISAISSLPLQNIVVRLAAGDIERVGPRSKGVRRNYKNTRN
;
A
#
# COMPACT_ATOMS: atom_id res chain seq x y z
N MET A 1 -36.10 -39.41 13.01
CA MET A 1 -37.06 -40.46 12.67
C MET A 1 -38.08 -40.75 13.80
N ARG A 2 -37.66 -40.97 15.03
CA ARG A 2 -38.58 -41.31 16.15
C ARG A 2 -39.65 -40.26 16.48
N GLU A 3 -39.38 -38.98 16.39
CA GLU A 3 -40.36 -37.92 16.66
C GLU A 3 -41.47 -37.84 15.58
N ARG A 4 -41.13 -38.12 14.36
CA ARG A 4 -42.04 -38.18 13.22
C ARG A 4 -42.99 -39.36 13.36
N ASP A 5 -42.43 -40.50 13.78
CA ASP A 5 -43.21 -41.73 14.00
C ASP A 5 -44.14 -41.57 15.21
N ALA A 6 -43.70 -40.91 16.29
CA ALA A 6 -44.55 -40.60 17.44
C ALA A 6 -45.69 -39.63 17.09
N ARG A 7 -45.49 -38.67 16.22
CA ARG A 7 -46.54 -37.76 15.73
C ARG A 7 -47.56 -38.51 14.83
N TYR A 8 -47.09 -39.46 14.03
CA TYR A 8 -47.99 -40.29 13.20
C TYR A 8 -48.81 -41.23 14.07
N THR A 9 -48.23 -41.87 15.09
CA THR A 9 -48.98 -42.70 16.03
C THR A 9 -50.05 -41.91 16.78
N LEU A 10 -49.71 -40.75 17.33
CA LEU A 10 -50.67 -39.86 17.99
C LEU A 10 -51.77 -39.35 17.01
N TYR A 11 -51.45 -39.10 15.77
CA TYR A 11 -52.41 -38.71 14.75
C TYR A 11 -53.42 -39.87 14.44
N PHE A 12 -52.92 -41.09 14.28
CA PHE A 12 -53.77 -42.27 14.06
C PHE A 12 -54.60 -42.64 15.29
N GLU A 13 -54.06 -42.47 16.50
CA GLU A 13 -54.82 -42.65 17.73
C GLU A 13 -55.94 -41.62 17.85
N ASN A 14 -55.67 -40.33 17.60
CA ASN A 14 -56.69 -39.30 17.55
C ASN A 14 -57.78 -39.58 16.49
N LEU A 15 -57.35 -39.99 15.31
CA LEU A 15 -58.29 -40.36 14.23
C LEU A 15 -59.15 -41.55 14.62
N SER A 16 -58.58 -42.56 15.27
CA SER A 16 -59.35 -43.76 15.75
C SER A 16 -60.32 -43.40 16.88
N LEU A 17 -59.90 -42.48 17.77
CA LEU A 17 -60.80 -41.97 18.82
C LEU A 17 -61.92 -41.10 18.24
N HIS A 18 -61.67 -40.30 17.23
CA HIS A 18 -62.68 -39.53 16.51
C HIS A 18 -63.70 -40.46 15.77
N LEU A 19 -63.20 -41.54 15.15
CA LEU A 19 -64.06 -42.51 14.51
C LEU A 19 -64.91 -43.26 15.55
N ARG A 20 -64.36 -43.67 16.68
CA ARG A 20 -65.11 -44.27 17.82
C ARG A 20 -66.14 -43.32 18.42
N LEU A 21 -65.79 -42.02 18.59
CA LEU A 21 -66.74 -41.01 19.02
C LEU A 21 -67.91 -40.87 18.01
N LYS A 22 -67.60 -40.90 16.72
CA LYS A 22 -68.58 -40.81 15.67
C LYS A 22 -69.47 -42.07 15.61
N GLU A 23 -68.87 -43.26 15.81
CA GLU A 23 -69.64 -44.54 15.94
C GLU A 23 -70.54 -44.55 17.18
N LEU A 24 -70.11 -43.91 18.27
CA LEU A 24 -70.91 -43.73 19.50
C LEU A 24 -72.02 -42.68 19.29
N ASP A 25 -71.82 -41.67 18.47
CA ASP A 25 -72.85 -40.69 18.15
C ASP A 25 -73.85 -41.23 17.15
N ASP A 26 -73.46 -42.04 16.14
CA ASP A 26 -74.30 -42.68 15.17
C ASP A 26 -75.07 -43.91 15.76
N GLY A 27 -74.52 -44.52 16.84
CA GLY A 27 -75.17 -45.63 17.56
C GLY A 27 -76.27 -45.29 18.59
N SER A 28 -76.54 -44.00 18.73
CA SER A 28 -77.33 -43.43 19.81
C SER A 28 -78.86 -43.40 19.48
N SER A 29 -79.41 -44.53 19.00
CA SER A 29 -80.82 -44.73 18.88
C SER A 29 -81.34 -45.78 19.85
N GLN A 30 -81.00 -45.76 21.14
CA GLN A 30 -81.60 -46.51 22.18
C GLN A 30 -81.73 -45.76 23.53
N PRO A 31 -82.72 -46.14 24.36
CA PRO A 31 -83.42 -45.17 25.19
C PRO A 31 -82.70 -44.66 26.39
N MET A 32 -82.91 -43.40 26.63
CA MET A 32 -82.45 -42.44 27.64
C MET A 32 -82.56 -42.86 29.15
N ALA A 33 -82.54 -44.10 29.48
CA ALA A 33 -82.77 -44.52 30.88
C ALA A 33 -81.47 -44.85 31.66
N ILE A 34 -80.30 -44.99 30.99
CA ILE A 34 -79.03 -45.36 31.66
C ILE A 34 -78.07 -44.20 31.70
N ARG A 35 -78.40 -43.06 31.04
CA ARG A 35 -77.46 -41.92 30.91
C ARG A 35 -77.49 -40.90 32.06
N SER A 36 -78.28 -41.07 33.07
CA SER A 36 -78.44 -40.06 34.12
C SER A 36 -78.30 -40.57 35.55
N ASP A 37 -77.56 -41.65 35.75
CA ASP A 37 -77.21 -41.99 37.12
C ASP A 37 -76.00 -41.08 37.52
N PRO A 38 -76.26 -40.08 38.36
CA PRO A 38 -75.24 -39.13 38.77
C PRO A 38 -74.01 -39.78 39.49
N VAL A 39 -74.21 -41.00 40.01
CA VAL A 39 -73.12 -41.75 40.69
C VAL A 39 -72.17 -42.32 39.62
N VAL A 40 -72.70 -42.93 38.54
CA VAL A 40 -71.85 -43.46 37.45
C VAL A 40 -71.04 -42.34 36.74
N LEU A 41 -71.74 -41.21 36.52
CA LEU A 41 -71.02 -40.02 35.96
C LEU A 41 -69.94 -39.47 36.90
N ARG A 42 -70.19 -39.51 38.21
CA ARG A 42 -69.21 -39.06 39.18
C ARG A 42 -68.04 -40.02 39.27
N ILE A 43 -68.22 -41.29 39.26
CA ILE A 43 -67.14 -42.28 39.18
C ILE A 43 -66.37 -42.21 37.90
N ALA A 44 -67.02 -41.99 36.78
CA ALA A 44 -66.35 -41.76 35.48
C ALA A 44 -65.49 -40.44 35.49
N LEU A 45 -66.03 -39.38 36.07
CA LEU A 45 -65.34 -38.11 36.18
C LEU A 45 -64.16 -38.18 37.15
N ASP A 46 -64.29 -38.90 38.29
CA ASP A 46 -63.21 -39.11 39.21
C ASP A 46 -62.09 -39.96 38.59
N ARG A 47 -62.46 -41.02 37.86
CA ARG A 47 -61.51 -41.80 37.05
C ARG A 47 -60.75 -40.97 36.01
N CYS A 48 -61.46 -40.11 35.28
CA CYS A 48 -60.84 -39.21 34.35
C CYS A 48 -59.89 -38.22 35.04
N ARG A 49 -60.26 -37.73 36.22
CA ARG A 49 -59.38 -36.82 37.00
C ARG A 49 -58.15 -37.57 37.49
N GLU A 50 -58.28 -38.81 37.99
CA GLU A 50 -57.14 -39.64 38.39
C GLU A 50 -56.19 -39.89 37.22
N GLN A 51 -56.75 -40.26 36.03
CA GLN A 51 -55.95 -40.46 34.84
C GLN A 51 -55.26 -39.18 34.39
N LEU A 52 -55.93 -38.02 34.44
CA LEU A 52 -55.38 -36.74 34.09
C LEU A 52 -54.28 -36.35 35.09
N SER A 53 -54.46 -36.59 36.37
CA SER A 53 -53.44 -36.34 37.36
C SER A 53 -52.21 -37.25 37.19
N SER A 54 -52.43 -38.56 36.88
CA SER A 54 -51.31 -39.47 36.58
C SER A 54 -50.53 -39.04 35.36
N THR A 55 -51.22 -38.71 34.23
CA THR A 55 -50.56 -38.28 33.00
C THR A 55 -49.86 -36.92 33.17
N GLN A 56 -50.40 -36.02 33.99
CA GLN A 56 -49.73 -34.79 34.32
C GLN A 56 -48.44 -35.01 35.16
N THR A 57 -48.46 -35.94 36.11
CA THR A 57 -47.25 -36.29 36.88
C THR A 57 -46.19 -36.98 36.01
N GLU A 58 -46.62 -37.89 35.11
CA GLU A 58 -45.73 -38.53 34.15
C GLU A 58 -45.10 -37.51 33.18
N LEU A 59 -45.90 -36.56 32.70
CA LEU A 59 -45.45 -35.50 31.83
C LEU A 59 -44.48 -34.54 32.52
N LYS A 60 -44.72 -34.27 33.81
CA LYS A 60 -43.82 -33.48 34.62
C LYS A 60 -42.51 -34.21 34.86
N SER A 61 -42.53 -35.50 35.22
CA SER A 61 -41.35 -36.35 35.36
C SER A 61 -40.55 -36.43 34.09
N MET A 62 -41.19 -36.67 32.94
CA MET A 62 -40.52 -36.66 31.66
C MET A 62 -39.90 -35.30 31.33
N LYS A 63 -40.63 -34.19 31.59
CA LYS A 63 -40.05 -32.85 31.39
C LYS A 63 -38.82 -32.58 32.27
N GLU A 64 -38.82 -33.04 33.50
CA GLU A 64 -37.67 -32.93 34.39
C GLU A 64 -36.50 -33.80 33.92
N GLU A 65 -36.74 -35.03 33.45
CA GLU A 65 -35.71 -35.88 32.87
C GLU A 65 -35.13 -35.31 31.57
N TYR A 66 -36.01 -34.72 30.70
CA TYR A 66 -35.55 -34.11 29.43
C TYR A 66 -34.92 -32.73 29.64
N ALA A 67 -35.15 -32.03 30.76
CA ALA A 67 -34.52 -30.72 31.04
C ALA A 67 -33.03 -30.83 31.24
N GLU A 68 -32.54 -31.98 31.71
CA GLU A 68 -31.10 -32.22 31.91
C GLU A 68 -30.42 -32.94 30.75
N THR A 69 -31.19 -33.33 29.71
CA THR A 69 -30.67 -34.04 28.54
C THR A 69 -30.52 -33.09 27.35
N VAL A 70 -29.30 -32.99 26.85
CA VAL A 70 -29.03 -32.28 25.57
C VAL A 70 -29.56 -33.13 24.41
N PRO A 71 -30.31 -32.56 23.45
CA PRO A 71 -30.75 -33.31 22.27
C PRO A 71 -29.53 -33.94 21.58
N ARG A 72 -29.65 -35.23 21.25
CA ARG A 72 -28.56 -35.98 20.61
C ARG A 72 -27.98 -35.27 19.37
N ARG A 73 -28.84 -34.59 18.62
CA ARG A 73 -28.44 -33.82 17.45
C ARG A 73 -27.52 -32.66 17.78
N ASP A 74 -27.78 -31.94 18.86
CA ASP A 74 -26.99 -30.81 19.30
C ASP A 74 -25.65 -31.28 19.88
N PHE A 75 -25.66 -32.45 20.54
CA PHE A 75 -24.43 -33.10 21.00
C PHE A 75 -23.57 -33.55 19.83
N GLU A 76 -24.14 -34.23 18.82
CA GLU A 76 -23.42 -34.65 17.61
C GLU A 76 -22.88 -33.44 16.81
N HIS A 77 -23.60 -32.31 16.79
CA HIS A 77 -23.12 -31.07 16.19
C HIS A 77 -21.94 -30.48 16.97
N LEU A 78 -22.07 -30.39 18.28
CA LEU A 78 -21.03 -29.87 19.15
C LEU A 78 -19.77 -30.76 19.12
N GLU A 79 -19.93 -32.07 19.08
CA GLU A 79 -18.85 -33.04 18.92
C GLU A 79 -18.13 -32.85 17.58
N GLY A 80 -18.88 -32.59 16.48
CA GLY A 80 -18.33 -32.28 15.16
C GLY A 80 -17.53 -30.98 15.20
N GLU A 81 -18.07 -29.91 15.77
CA GLU A 81 -17.37 -28.63 15.91
C GLU A 81 -16.10 -28.78 16.77
N HIS A 82 -16.19 -29.54 17.86
CA HIS A 82 -15.04 -29.81 18.70
C HIS A 82 -13.92 -30.56 17.97
N GLN A 83 -14.29 -31.57 17.17
CA GLN A 83 -13.31 -32.29 16.34
C GLN A 83 -12.68 -31.40 15.28
N GLU A 84 -13.47 -30.52 14.63
CA GLU A 84 -12.93 -29.55 13.68
C GLU A 84 -11.97 -28.58 14.35
N LEU A 85 -12.34 -28.01 15.48
CA LEU A 85 -11.48 -27.12 16.26
C LEU A 85 -10.20 -27.83 16.72
N GLN A 86 -10.31 -29.08 17.13
CA GLN A 86 -9.16 -29.88 17.55
C GLN A 86 -8.18 -30.11 16.38
N THR A 87 -8.71 -30.39 15.18
CA THR A 87 -7.87 -30.54 13.98
C THR A 87 -7.23 -29.20 13.58
N GLN A 88 -7.94 -28.09 13.69
CA GLN A 88 -7.40 -26.75 13.45
C GLN A 88 -6.28 -26.41 14.44
N VAL A 89 -6.47 -26.70 15.73
CA VAL A 89 -5.44 -26.49 16.76
C VAL A 89 -4.19 -27.32 16.45
N GLN A 90 -4.36 -28.60 16.10
CA GLN A 90 -3.22 -29.45 15.72
C GLN A 90 -2.49 -28.93 14.48
N HIS A 91 -3.23 -28.46 13.48
CA HIS A 91 -2.66 -27.85 12.28
C HIS A 91 -1.84 -26.60 12.60
N HIS A 92 -2.39 -25.70 13.44
CA HIS A 92 -1.68 -24.50 13.87
C HIS A 92 -0.46 -24.79 14.72
N LEU A 93 -0.53 -25.81 15.59
CA LEU A 93 0.63 -26.25 16.36
C LEU A 93 1.75 -26.76 15.46
N ALA A 94 1.42 -27.57 14.46
CA ALA A 94 2.40 -28.04 13.48
C ALA A 94 3.01 -26.90 12.66
N GLN A 95 2.20 -25.92 12.24
CA GLN A 95 2.70 -24.72 11.58
C GLN A 95 3.62 -23.90 12.48
N TYR A 96 3.26 -23.74 13.75
CA TYR A 96 4.08 -23.03 14.72
C TYR A 96 5.44 -23.71 14.95
N GLU A 97 5.45 -25.03 15.11
CA GLU A 97 6.68 -25.79 15.24
C GLU A 97 7.58 -25.69 14.01
N HIS A 98 6.97 -25.77 12.82
CA HIS A 98 7.69 -25.56 11.56
C HIS A 98 8.28 -24.15 11.48
N LEU A 99 7.48 -23.12 11.79
CA LEU A 99 7.94 -21.74 11.78
C LEU A 99 9.06 -21.50 12.82
N GLN A 100 8.92 -22.07 14.00
CA GLN A 100 9.94 -21.99 15.06
C GLN A 100 11.26 -22.67 14.60
N SER A 101 11.15 -23.83 13.94
CA SER A 101 12.32 -24.51 13.37
C SER A 101 13.00 -23.69 12.29
N THR A 102 12.23 -23.11 11.38
CA THR A 102 12.78 -22.24 10.30
C THR A 102 13.40 -20.97 10.88
N TYR A 103 12.74 -20.35 11.88
CA TYR A 103 13.31 -19.21 12.57
C TYR A 103 14.67 -19.53 13.25
N LYS A 104 14.76 -20.66 13.93
CA LYS A 104 16.04 -21.11 14.53
C LYS A 104 17.14 -21.29 13.49
N LYS A 105 16.80 -21.88 12.32
CA LYS A 105 17.76 -22.07 11.21
C LYS A 105 18.22 -20.74 10.63
N VAL A 106 17.27 -19.82 10.37
CA VAL A 106 17.59 -18.48 9.84
C VAL A 106 18.45 -17.68 10.83
N ASN A 107 18.12 -17.76 12.11
CA ASN A 107 18.88 -17.05 13.13
C ASN A 107 20.31 -17.61 13.31
N ALA A 108 20.46 -18.95 13.24
CA ALA A 108 21.78 -19.59 13.23
C ALA A 108 22.60 -19.17 12.00
N HIS A 109 21.97 -19.13 10.82
CA HIS A 109 22.64 -18.67 9.59
C HIS A 109 23.00 -17.19 9.65
N LYS A 110 22.11 -16.35 10.22
CA LYS A 110 22.42 -14.94 10.48
C LYS A 110 23.66 -14.79 11.36
N ASN A 111 23.73 -15.51 12.46
CA ASN A 111 24.88 -15.44 13.37
C ASN A 111 26.18 -15.89 12.69
N SER A 112 26.12 -16.94 11.87
CA SER A 112 27.27 -17.39 11.08
C SER A 112 27.75 -16.32 10.10
N ILE A 113 26.81 -15.64 9.41
CA ILE A 113 27.17 -14.54 8.49
C ILE A 113 27.77 -13.34 9.26
N GLU A 114 27.26 -13.05 10.46
CA GLU A 114 27.79 -11.96 11.31
C GLU A 114 29.25 -12.29 11.77
N GLU A 115 29.52 -13.55 12.10
CA GLU A 115 30.87 -14.02 12.43
C GLU A 115 31.82 -13.90 11.22
N GLU A 116 31.39 -14.42 10.04
CA GLU A 116 32.17 -14.29 8.80
C GLU A 116 32.46 -12.82 8.43
N LEU A 117 31.47 -11.95 8.64
CA LEU A 117 31.61 -10.53 8.38
C LEU A 117 32.61 -9.87 9.35
N MET A 118 32.59 -10.30 10.62
CA MET A 118 33.59 -9.87 11.60
C MET A 118 35.00 -10.31 11.21
N GLU A 119 35.16 -11.58 10.84
CA GLU A 119 36.44 -12.12 10.37
C GLU A 119 36.93 -11.41 9.09
N CYS A 120 36.05 -11.18 8.12
CA CYS A 120 36.40 -10.42 6.93
C CYS A 120 36.82 -9.00 7.24
N ARG A 121 36.14 -8.32 8.17
CA ARG A 121 36.54 -6.96 8.60
C ARG A 121 37.88 -6.94 9.31
N GLU A 122 38.18 -7.93 10.12
CA GLU A 122 39.50 -8.06 10.74
C GLU A 122 40.57 -8.33 9.71
N ARG A 123 40.34 -9.24 8.77
CA ARG A 123 41.25 -9.53 7.66
C ARG A 123 41.48 -8.31 6.76
N CYS A 124 40.44 -7.52 6.47
CA CYS A 124 40.60 -6.26 5.76
C CYS A 124 41.47 -5.29 6.54
N ARG A 125 41.28 -5.15 7.86
CA ARG A 125 42.13 -4.29 8.71
C ARG A 125 43.58 -4.76 8.75
N GLU A 126 43.82 -6.06 8.78
CA GLU A 126 45.15 -6.67 8.71
C GLU A 126 45.81 -6.40 7.35
N LEU A 127 45.05 -6.58 6.25
CA LEU A 127 45.54 -6.25 4.91
C LEU A 127 45.80 -4.74 4.73
N GLU A 128 44.93 -3.89 5.27
CA GLU A 128 45.16 -2.43 5.30
C GLU A 128 46.42 -2.07 6.11
N ARG A 129 46.71 -2.81 7.18
CA ARG A 129 47.94 -2.62 7.98
C ARG A 129 49.18 -3.18 7.28
N ALA A 130 49.04 -4.29 6.57
CA ALA A 130 50.17 -4.98 5.95
C ALA A 130 50.45 -4.52 4.51
N GLY A 131 49.42 -4.07 3.78
CA GLY A 131 49.47 -3.88 2.33
C GLY A 131 49.57 -2.43 1.85
N THR A 132 49.54 -1.42 2.73
CA THR A 132 49.86 -0.04 2.33
C THR A 132 51.36 0.19 2.48
N PRO A 133 52.12 0.22 1.38
CA PRO A 133 53.39 0.93 1.39
C PRO A 133 53.02 2.32 1.91
N ARG A 134 53.60 2.71 3.06
CA ARG A 134 53.37 4.07 3.59
C ARG A 134 53.68 5.04 2.46
N PRO A 135 52.68 5.82 1.97
CA PRO A 135 52.94 6.77 0.92
C PRO A 135 54.09 7.64 1.38
N PRO A 136 55.00 8.02 0.51
CA PRO A 136 56.11 8.92 0.87
C PRO A 136 55.52 10.32 1.15
N TRP A 137 54.91 10.48 2.33
CA TRP A 137 54.21 11.70 2.76
C TRP A 137 55.15 12.93 2.73
N ASP A 138 56.46 12.70 2.77
CA ASP A 138 57.47 13.80 2.65
C ASP A 138 57.46 14.48 1.29
N LEU A 139 57.10 13.75 0.22
CA LEU A 139 56.98 14.32 -1.13
C LEU A 139 55.72 15.22 -1.28
N CYS A 140 54.73 15.04 -0.42
CA CYS A 140 53.54 15.91 -0.43
C CYS A 140 53.86 17.36 0.02
N ALA A 141 55.00 17.57 0.68
CA ALA A 141 55.45 18.91 1.09
C ALA A 141 55.72 19.85 -0.10
N ASP A 142 56.05 19.29 -1.27
CA ASP A 142 56.35 20.09 -2.47
C ASP A 142 55.11 20.68 -3.13
N PHE A 143 53.94 20.13 -2.79
CA PHE A 143 52.62 20.56 -3.31
C PHE A 143 51.90 21.57 -2.39
N ILE A 144 52.46 21.88 -1.21
CA ILE A 144 51.83 22.73 -0.20
C ILE A 144 52.55 24.08 -0.09
N GLY A 145 51.75 25.16 -0.09
CA GLY A 145 52.28 26.50 0.15
C GLY A 145 52.86 26.60 1.56
N GLY A 146 54.18 26.77 1.66
CA GLY A 146 54.93 26.80 2.93
C GLY A 146 55.90 25.63 3.10
N GLY A 147 55.91 24.67 2.17
CA GLY A 147 56.89 23.60 2.05
C GLY A 147 56.96 22.63 3.24
N LYS A 148 58.11 21.95 3.35
CA LYS A 148 58.33 20.86 4.31
C LYS A 148 58.10 21.25 5.80
N LYS A 149 58.41 22.48 6.19
CA LYS A 149 58.17 22.93 7.58
C LYS A 149 56.69 22.96 7.94
N ARG A 150 55.86 23.51 7.06
CA ARG A 150 54.38 23.58 7.27
C ARG A 150 53.74 22.22 7.20
N TRP A 151 54.20 21.36 6.27
CA TRP A 151 53.72 19.99 6.18
C TRP A 151 53.99 19.20 7.45
N CYS A 152 55.20 19.25 8.00
CA CYS A 152 55.53 18.59 9.26
C CYS A 152 54.66 19.08 10.42
N GLN A 153 54.45 20.39 10.53
CA GLN A 153 53.59 20.96 11.58
C GLN A 153 52.12 20.50 11.49
N LEU A 154 51.59 20.38 10.26
CA LEU A 154 50.22 19.95 10.01
C LEU A 154 50.00 18.45 10.21
N THR A 155 51.07 17.66 10.07
CA THR A 155 50.93 16.19 10.02
C THR A 155 51.63 15.45 11.16
N GLU A 156 52.17 16.18 12.12
CA GLU A 156 52.85 15.60 13.28
C GLU A 156 51.86 14.79 14.13
N GLY A 157 52.16 13.50 14.33
CA GLY A 157 51.34 12.59 15.11
C GLY A 157 50.05 12.07 14.40
N LEU A 158 49.75 12.50 13.17
CA LEU A 158 48.54 12.09 12.46
C LEU A 158 48.70 10.73 11.78
N SER A 159 47.58 10.00 11.71
CA SER A 159 47.49 8.76 10.94
C SER A 159 47.61 9.04 9.42
N SER A 160 47.98 8.04 8.61
CA SER A 160 48.05 8.18 7.13
C SER A 160 46.72 8.69 6.52
N ARG A 161 45.59 8.34 7.10
CA ARG A 161 44.28 8.81 6.69
C ARG A 161 44.06 10.29 6.99
N ASP A 162 44.53 10.73 8.15
CA ASP A 162 44.42 12.13 8.57
C ASP A 162 45.40 13.01 7.84
N LYS A 163 46.61 12.46 7.49
CA LYS A 163 47.57 13.12 6.60
C LYS A 163 46.99 13.35 5.21
N LEU A 164 46.25 12.35 4.65
CA LEU A 164 45.55 12.54 3.38
C LEU A 164 44.48 13.63 3.47
N ARG A 165 43.74 13.69 4.57
CA ARG A 165 42.74 14.74 4.80
C ARG A 165 43.36 16.11 4.90
N ALA A 166 44.48 16.22 5.63
CA ALA A 166 45.23 17.48 5.74
C ALA A 166 45.76 17.93 4.36
N LEU A 167 46.27 16.99 3.54
CA LEU A 167 46.71 17.28 2.19
C LEU A 167 45.56 17.77 1.30
N LEU A 168 44.42 17.10 1.31
CA LEU A 168 43.23 17.49 0.55
C LEU A 168 42.69 18.85 1.01
N LYS A 169 42.78 19.17 2.29
CA LYS A 169 42.40 20.47 2.84
C LYS A 169 43.32 21.61 2.37
N GLU A 170 44.58 21.34 2.22
CA GLU A 170 45.56 22.36 1.74
C GLU A 170 45.58 22.53 0.20
N LEU A 171 45.29 21.47 -0.54
CA LEU A 171 45.25 21.48 -2.00
C LEU A 171 43.87 21.85 -2.57
N GLY A 172 42.82 21.68 -1.79
CA GLY A 172 41.44 22.02 -2.18
C GLY A 172 41.07 23.46 -1.82
N PRO A 173 40.03 24.03 -2.45
CA PRO A 173 39.52 25.32 -2.01
C PRO A 173 39.05 25.24 -0.56
N ALA A 174 39.75 25.91 0.33
CA ALA A 174 39.65 25.77 1.79
C ALA A 174 38.26 26.14 2.38
N ALA A 175 37.37 26.72 1.58
CA ALA A 175 36.06 27.20 2.03
C ALA A 175 34.95 26.17 1.91
N GLU A 176 35.10 25.14 1.08
CA GLU A 176 34.01 24.17 0.82
C GLU A 176 34.06 22.91 1.70
N SER A 177 35.21 22.62 2.37
CA SER A 177 35.37 21.34 3.07
C SER A 177 34.70 21.29 4.46
N GLU A 178 34.55 22.43 5.15
CA GLU A 178 33.85 22.44 6.46
C GLU A 178 32.32 22.30 6.33
N HIS A 179 31.72 22.87 5.26
CA HIS A 179 30.30 22.70 4.95
C HIS A 179 29.96 21.29 4.50
N LEU A 180 30.92 20.48 4.04
CA LEU A 180 30.67 19.08 3.60
C LEU A 180 30.59 18.08 4.75
N GLU A 181 31.06 18.39 5.94
CA GLU A 181 31.03 17.46 7.09
C GLU A 181 29.79 17.62 7.97
N TYR A 182 29.22 18.82 7.99
CA TYR A 182 28.07 19.15 8.84
C TYR A 182 27.09 20.05 8.09
N PHE A 183 25.82 19.88 8.39
CA PHE A 183 24.77 20.84 8.06
C PHE A 183 24.55 21.76 9.25
N ASP A 184 24.28 23.03 9.03
CA ASP A 184 23.78 23.90 10.08
C ASP A 184 22.26 23.68 10.27
N GLY A 185 21.87 23.44 11.50
CA GLY A 185 20.44 23.25 11.83
C GLY A 185 19.66 24.52 11.54
N LEU A 186 18.47 24.37 10.90
CA LEU A 186 17.60 25.49 10.51
C LEU A 186 16.88 26.17 11.69
N GLY A 187 17.11 25.68 12.92
CA GLY A 187 16.45 26.19 14.11
C GLY A 187 15.13 25.46 14.40
N THR A 188 14.40 25.97 15.40
CA THR A 188 13.14 25.40 15.88
C THR A 188 11.92 26.28 15.56
N ASP A 189 12.09 27.28 14.71
CA ASP A 189 11.03 28.19 14.31
C ASP A 189 9.86 27.43 13.65
N PRO A 190 8.59 27.85 13.87
CA PRO A 190 7.42 27.26 13.22
C PRO A 190 7.46 27.28 11.69
N THR A 191 8.20 28.19 11.09
CA THR A 191 8.39 28.30 9.62
C THR A 191 9.25 27.16 9.04
N VAL A 192 10.10 26.54 9.89
CA VAL A 192 10.91 25.39 9.50
C VAL A 192 10.04 24.13 9.47
N PRO A 193 10.13 23.30 8.41
CA PRO A 193 9.40 22.04 8.35
C PRO A 193 9.64 21.19 9.61
N PRO A 194 8.59 20.56 10.19
CA PRO A 194 8.68 19.85 11.48
C PRO A 194 9.83 18.84 11.56
N TYR A 195 10.05 18.09 10.48
CA TYR A 195 11.11 17.07 10.39
C TYR A 195 12.55 17.64 10.32
N LEU A 196 12.73 18.94 10.05
CA LEU A 196 14.03 19.63 10.00
C LEU A 196 14.25 20.58 11.19
N ARG A 197 13.32 20.64 12.16
CA ARG A 197 13.46 21.52 13.33
C ARG A 197 14.55 21.02 14.26
N TYR A 198 15.71 21.59 14.14
CA TYR A 198 16.85 21.29 15.00
C TYR A 198 17.80 22.49 15.09
N SER A 199 18.33 22.76 16.29
CA SER A 199 19.33 23.80 16.52
C SER A 199 20.69 23.16 16.77
N GLY A 200 21.70 23.57 16.04
CA GLY A 200 23.05 23.08 16.18
C GLY A 200 23.56 22.38 14.91
N ARG A 201 24.77 21.85 14.99
CA ARG A 201 25.39 21.16 13.86
C ARG A 201 24.85 19.74 13.70
N VAL A 202 24.50 19.38 12.48
CA VAL A 202 24.00 18.06 12.08
C VAL A 202 25.06 17.38 11.20
N ARG A 203 25.50 16.21 11.59
CA ARG A 203 26.53 15.46 10.85
C ARG A 203 26.02 15.05 9.45
N ASN A 204 26.87 15.26 8.45
CA ASN A 204 26.65 14.77 7.10
C ASN A 204 27.09 13.30 6.97
N LEU A 205 26.15 12.38 6.90
CA LEU A 205 26.39 10.94 6.75
C LEU A 205 26.81 10.57 5.32
N ARG A 206 26.63 11.47 4.35
CA ARG A 206 26.88 11.24 2.92
C ARG A 206 26.18 9.97 2.44
N LEU A 207 24.86 9.93 2.63
CA LEU A 207 24.05 8.78 2.22
C LEU A 207 24.27 8.49 0.74
N SER A 208 24.46 7.21 0.44
CA SER A 208 24.49 6.73 -0.93
C SER A 208 23.12 6.84 -1.59
N ARG A 209 23.08 6.88 -2.92
CA ARG A 209 21.81 6.87 -3.68
C ARG A 209 20.90 5.71 -3.28
N ARG A 210 21.47 4.56 -2.94
CA ARG A 210 20.72 3.40 -2.48
C ARG A 210 20.06 3.64 -1.13
N GLU A 211 20.80 4.15 -0.15
CA GLU A 211 20.27 4.40 1.19
C GLU A 211 19.13 5.42 1.16
N VAL A 212 19.27 6.49 0.39
CA VAL A 212 18.17 7.48 0.20
C VAL A 212 16.93 6.82 -0.38
N ARG A 213 17.06 5.99 -1.42
CA ARG A 213 15.91 5.28 -2.01
C ARG A 213 15.25 4.33 -1.02
N VAL A 214 16.02 3.56 -0.26
CA VAL A 214 15.49 2.64 0.75
C VAL A 214 14.66 3.40 1.78
N VAL A 215 15.18 4.53 2.30
CA VAL A 215 14.43 5.35 3.27
C VAL A 215 13.16 5.94 2.65
N VAL A 216 13.25 6.51 1.45
CA VAL A 216 12.10 7.08 0.73
C VAL A 216 11.03 6.02 0.48
N ASN A 217 11.43 4.83 0.04
CA ASN A 217 10.49 3.71 -0.17
C ASN A 217 9.84 3.24 1.13
N ASP A 218 10.62 3.20 2.21
CA ASP A 218 10.11 2.79 3.52
C ASP A 218 9.12 3.82 4.10
N VAL A 219 9.37 5.11 3.88
CA VAL A 219 8.40 6.18 4.18
C VAL A 219 7.08 5.95 3.42
N TRP A 220 7.14 5.67 2.11
CA TRP A 220 5.95 5.41 1.32
C TRP A 220 5.20 4.15 1.76
N ARG A 221 5.90 3.09 2.16
CA ARG A 221 5.29 1.86 2.70
C ARG A 221 4.57 2.09 4.02
N GLY A 222 5.11 2.95 4.88
CA GLY A 222 4.48 3.29 6.16
C GLY A 222 3.30 4.26 6.03
N ARG A 223 3.25 5.06 4.97
CA ARG A 223 2.27 6.15 4.78
C ARG A 223 0.80 5.71 4.84
N PRO A 224 0.36 4.57 4.26
CA PRO A 224 -1.04 4.14 4.31
C PRO A 224 -1.58 3.90 5.72
N HIS A 225 -0.71 3.61 6.69
CA HIS A 225 -1.12 3.41 8.08
C HIS A 225 -1.47 4.71 8.80
N HIS A 226 -1.12 5.87 8.22
CA HIS A 226 -1.33 7.19 8.79
C HIS A 226 -1.94 8.18 7.80
N PRO A 227 -3.13 7.88 7.20
CA PRO A 227 -3.71 8.70 6.13
C PRO A 227 -4.16 10.09 6.60
N HIS A 228 -4.36 10.28 7.91
CA HIS A 228 -4.87 11.53 8.48
C HIS A 228 -3.79 12.60 8.71
N LEU A 229 -2.51 12.21 8.73
CA LEU A 229 -1.41 13.15 8.92
C LEU A 229 -1.05 13.83 7.60
N ALA A 230 -0.60 15.09 7.63
CA ALA A 230 0.11 15.67 6.50
C ALA A 230 1.42 14.90 6.26
N LEU A 231 1.94 14.91 5.02
CA LEU A 231 3.17 14.15 4.71
C LEU A 231 4.36 14.60 5.56
N GLN A 232 4.48 15.90 5.82
CA GLN A 232 5.55 16.46 6.67
C GLN A 232 5.45 15.96 8.12
N ASP A 233 4.25 15.94 8.68
CA ASP A 233 4.01 15.43 10.03
C ASP A 233 4.24 13.92 10.11
N PHE A 234 3.84 13.19 9.06
CA PHE A 234 4.12 11.76 8.96
C PHE A 234 5.62 11.48 8.91
N VAL A 235 6.39 12.22 8.11
CA VAL A 235 7.87 12.08 8.04
C VAL A 235 8.51 12.40 9.39
N THR A 236 8.01 13.41 10.11
CA THR A 236 8.45 13.70 11.47
C THR A 236 8.23 12.50 12.38
N LYS A 237 7.00 11.99 12.42
CA LYS A 237 6.65 10.80 13.19
C LYS A 237 7.47 9.57 12.79
N TYR A 238 7.69 9.36 11.49
CA TYR A 238 8.49 8.26 10.97
C TYR A 238 9.91 8.23 11.57
N PHE A 239 10.57 9.40 11.70
CA PHE A 239 11.86 9.49 12.34
C PHE A 239 11.77 9.42 13.87
N GLU A 240 10.69 9.91 14.49
CA GLU A 240 10.45 9.80 15.93
C GLU A 240 10.26 8.36 16.38
N ASP A 241 9.51 7.58 15.65
CA ASP A 241 9.24 6.17 15.95
C ASP A 241 10.53 5.31 15.85
N ARG A 242 11.50 5.71 15.02
CA ARG A 242 12.77 4.99 14.83
C ARG A 242 13.91 5.45 15.73
N TYR A 243 13.96 6.73 16.04
CA TYR A 243 15.10 7.32 16.75
C TYR A 243 14.63 8.12 17.96
N GLN A 244 15.00 7.70 19.15
CA GLN A 244 14.61 8.38 20.38
C GLN A 244 15.29 9.72 20.56
N GLN A 245 16.57 9.82 20.14
CA GLN A 245 17.36 11.03 20.30
C GLN A 245 17.08 12.07 19.20
N SER A 246 16.79 13.31 19.59
CA SER A 246 16.51 14.40 18.64
C SER A 246 17.66 14.71 17.69
N SER A 247 18.91 14.57 18.14
CA SER A 247 20.11 14.74 17.31
C SER A 247 20.19 13.71 16.18
N VAL A 248 19.88 12.43 16.48
CA VAL A 248 19.91 11.35 15.50
C VAL A 248 18.74 11.50 14.51
N ARG A 249 17.55 11.93 14.98
CA ARG A 249 16.42 12.26 14.11
C ARG A 249 16.79 13.33 13.09
N ALA A 250 17.37 14.43 13.58
CA ALA A 250 17.84 15.51 12.73
C ALA A 250 18.91 15.01 11.75
N GLU A 251 19.87 14.21 12.21
CA GLU A 251 20.91 13.64 11.36
C GLU A 251 20.32 12.89 10.17
N TRP A 252 19.36 11.97 10.40
CA TRP A 252 18.71 11.24 9.33
C TRP A 252 17.85 12.15 8.44
N ALA A 253 17.03 13.02 9.02
CA ALA A 253 16.16 13.90 8.25
C ALA A 253 16.93 14.81 7.30
N TYR A 254 17.97 15.49 7.79
CA TYR A 254 18.80 16.37 6.97
C TYR A 254 19.53 15.61 5.86
N ASN A 255 20.09 14.44 6.19
CA ASN A 255 20.84 13.64 5.22
C ASN A 255 19.93 13.04 4.13
N VAL A 256 18.74 12.58 4.48
CA VAL A 256 17.76 12.08 3.50
C VAL A 256 17.28 13.21 2.60
N CYS A 257 17.01 14.40 3.16
CA CYS A 257 16.59 15.56 2.37
C CYS A 257 17.71 16.01 1.42
N ALA A 258 18.94 16.19 1.90
CA ALA A 258 20.07 16.58 1.06
C ALA A 258 20.39 15.54 -0.03
N GLY A 259 20.31 14.25 0.33
CA GLY A 259 20.45 13.17 -0.62
C GLY A 259 19.34 13.16 -1.67
N ALA A 260 18.09 13.36 -1.27
CA ALA A 260 16.94 13.41 -2.19
C ALA A 260 17.03 14.60 -3.15
N GLU A 261 17.45 15.77 -2.67
CA GLU A 261 17.66 16.95 -3.52
C GLU A 261 18.70 16.71 -4.61
N SER A 262 19.76 15.97 -4.31
CA SER A 262 20.78 15.59 -5.28
C SER A 262 20.32 14.52 -6.30
N MET A 263 19.15 13.92 -6.09
CA MET A 263 18.63 12.76 -6.85
C MET A 263 17.28 13.04 -7.53
N LEU A 264 16.97 14.28 -7.85
CA LEU A 264 15.71 14.65 -8.53
C LEU A 264 15.59 14.11 -9.96
N ASP A 265 16.65 13.53 -10.50
CA ASP A 265 16.64 12.74 -11.75
C ASP A 265 15.88 11.41 -11.59
N GLU A 266 15.73 10.89 -10.36
CA GLU A 266 15.00 9.65 -10.10
C GLU A 266 13.51 9.93 -9.83
N PRO A 267 12.60 9.24 -10.53
CA PRO A 267 11.16 9.55 -10.50
C PRO A 267 10.55 9.49 -9.09
N GLN A 268 10.81 8.43 -8.34
CA GLN A 268 10.23 8.23 -7.00
C GLN A 268 10.74 9.27 -6.01
N VAL A 269 12.04 9.55 -6.04
CA VAL A 269 12.67 10.57 -5.18
C VAL A 269 12.14 11.94 -5.51
N ARG A 270 12.02 12.27 -6.80
CA ARG A 270 11.43 13.54 -7.26
C ARG A 270 9.97 13.69 -6.81
N VAL A 271 9.16 12.64 -6.91
CA VAL A 271 7.77 12.68 -6.45
C VAL A 271 7.71 12.85 -4.93
N TRP A 272 8.54 12.12 -4.19
CA TRP A 272 8.63 12.27 -2.74
C TRP A 272 9.06 13.67 -2.33
N TRP A 273 10.13 14.19 -2.93
CA TRP A 273 10.63 15.53 -2.68
C TRP A 273 9.59 16.61 -2.98
N GLY A 274 8.96 16.52 -4.15
CA GLY A 274 7.91 17.43 -4.55
C GLY A 274 6.68 17.39 -3.63
N ALA A 275 6.27 16.19 -3.19
CA ALA A 275 5.16 16.03 -2.26
C ALA A 275 5.52 16.58 -0.86
N LEU A 276 6.73 16.34 -0.39
CA LEU A 276 7.21 16.82 0.90
C LEU A 276 7.27 18.38 0.96
N HIS A 277 7.60 19.02 -0.16
CA HIS A 277 7.64 20.48 -0.27
C HIS A 277 6.32 21.09 -0.79
N GLY A 278 5.26 20.31 -0.91
CA GLY A 278 3.96 20.78 -1.41
C GLY A 278 3.94 21.20 -2.88
N GLN A 279 4.98 20.85 -3.64
CA GLN A 279 5.07 21.13 -5.09
C GLN A 279 4.31 20.11 -5.92
N LEU A 280 4.14 18.89 -5.43
CA LEU A 280 3.39 17.80 -6.04
C LEU A 280 2.38 17.23 -5.05
N SER A 281 1.28 16.69 -5.57
CA SER A 281 0.33 15.92 -4.75
C SER A 281 0.85 14.51 -4.48
N GLU A 282 0.66 14.00 -3.26
CA GLU A 282 0.90 12.60 -2.93
C GLU A 282 0.15 11.63 -3.85
N GLN A 283 -0.98 12.07 -4.41
CA GLN A 283 -1.80 11.25 -5.32
C GLN A 283 -1.03 10.83 -6.58
N VAL A 284 -0.01 11.57 -6.98
CA VAL A 284 0.87 11.19 -8.10
C VAL A 284 1.57 9.85 -7.82
N TYR A 285 2.11 9.67 -6.62
CA TYR A 285 2.71 8.40 -6.21
C TYR A 285 1.67 7.27 -6.15
N TRP A 286 0.53 7.53 -5.50
CA TRP A 286 -0.53 6.52 -5.35
C TRP A 286 -1.19 6.16 -6.68
N GLY A 287 -1.28 7.11 -7.61
CA GLY A 287 -1.75 6.84 -8.97
C GLY A 287 -0.84 5.89 -9.74
N LEU A 288 0.48 6.08 -9.62
CA LEU A 288 1.49 5.19 -10.20
C LEU A 288 1.44 3.80 -9.56
N ARG A 289 1.38 3.76 -8.24
CA ARG A 289 1.29 2.50 -7.49
C ARG A 289 0.05 1.71 -7.89
N ARG A 290 -1.10 2.36 -7.99
CA ARG A 290 -2.34 1.70 -8.45
C ARG A 290 -2.21 1.12 -9.86
N GLN A 291 -1.61 1.85 -10.80
CA GLN A 291 -1.39 1.34 -12.16
C GLN A 291 -0.46 0.13 -12.18
N TRP A 292 0.59 0.16 -11.38
CA TRP A 292 1.52 -0.95 -11.20
C TRP A 292 0.82 -2.19 -10.63
N ASP A 293 0.08 -2.02 -9.54
CA ASP A 293 -0.63 -3.11 -8.88
C ASP A 293 -1.77 -3.68 -9.75
N GLN A 294 -2.49 -2.81 -10.49
CA GLN A 294 -3.51 -3.25 -11.44
C GLN A 294 -2.91 -4.09 -12.57
N LEU A 295 -1.81 -3.66 -13.15
CA LEU A 295 -1.13 -4.41 -14.20
C LEU A 295 -0.69 -5.79 -13.67
N HIS A 296 -0.07 -5.83 -12.52
CA HIS A 296 0.37 -7.08 -11.88
C HIS A 296 -0.80 -8.02 -11.60
N GLN A 297 -1.88 -7.53 -10.96
CA GLN A 297 -3.06 -8.33 -10.65
C GLN A 297 -3.75 -8.90 -11.90
N HIS A 298 -3.90 -8.09 -12.95
CA HIS A 298 -4.54 -8.56 -14.19
C HIS A 298 -3.67 -9.59 -14.91
N LEU A 299 -2.36 -9.38 -14.97
CA LEU A 299 -1.45 -10.37 -15.55
C LEU A 299 -1.48 -11.69 -14.78
N ARG A 300 -1.49 -11.66 -13.45
CA ARG A 300 -1.61 -12.87 -12.62
C ARG A 300 -2.91 -13.67 -12.87
N ARG A 301 -4.01 -12.99 -13.18
CA ARG A 301 -5.29 -13.66 -13.51
C ARG A 301 -5.25 -14.40 -14.86
N HIS A 302 -4.39 -13.98 -15.76
CA HIS A 302 -4.22 -14.57 -17.09
C HIS A 302 -2.98 -15.48 -17.18
N ALA A 303 -2.21 -15.59 -16.11
CA ALA A 303 -0.98 -16.37 -16.07
C ALA A 303 -1.28 -17.88 -15.97
N LEU A 304 -0.50 -18.67 -16.67
CA LEU A 304 -0.39 -20.11 -16.47
C LEU A 304 0.29 -20.36 -15.12
N ASP A 305 -0.34 -21.14 -14.27
CA ASP A 305 0.09 -21.43 -12.88
C ASP A 305 0.34 -20.18 -12.02
N GLY A 306 -0.22 -19.02 -12.40
CA GLY A 306 -0.08 -17.75 -11.69
C GLY A 306 1.28 -17.03 -11.85
N GLU A 307 2.22 -17.58 -12.61
CA GLU A 307 3.59 -17.06 -12.68
C GLU A 307 4.06 -16.69 -14.09
N ILE A 308 3.57 -17.38 -15.11
CA ILE A 308 4.07 -17.23 -16.49
C ILE A 308 2.97 -16.70 -17.41
N VAL A 309 3.31 -15.67 -18.19
CA VAL A 309 2.44 -15.04 -19.19
C VAL A 309 3.18 -14.93 -20.51
N THR A 310 2.48 -15.11 -21.64
CA THR A 310 3.07 -14.88 -22.96
C THR A 310 3.16 -13.40 -23.27
N ILE A 311 4.08 -13.03 -24.16
CA ILE A 311 4.22 -11.63 -24.64
C ILE A 311 2.91 -11.12 -25.22
N GLU A 312 2.20 -11.94 -25.98
CA GLU A 312 0.92 -11.59 -26.61
C GLU A 312 -0.17 -11.31 -25.57
N GLU A 313 -0.19 -12.10 -24.49
CA GLU A 313 -1.11 -11.87 -23.37
C GLU A 313 -0.75 -10.61 -22.59
N PHE A 314 0.54 -10.36 -22.35
CA PHE A 314 1.01 -9.11 -21.76
C PHE A 314 0.50 -7.89 -22.54
N GLU A 315 0.63 -7.91 -23.86
CA GLU A 315 0.14 -6.84 -24.73
C GLU A 315 -1.38 -6.71 -24.67
N ARG A 316 -2.11 -7.85 -24.71
CA ARG A 316 -3.58 -7.87 -24.63
C ARG A 316 -4.08 -7.27 -23.32
N VAL A 317 -3.50 -7.71 -22.19
CA VAL A 317 -3.83 -7.22 -20.86
C VAL A 317 -3.48 -5.74 -20.74
N SER A 318 -2.30 -5.34 -21.24
CA SER A 318 -1.88 -3.93 -21.22
C SER A 318 -2.84 -3.04 -22.02
N ARG A 319 -3.34 -3.47 -23.18
CA ARG A 319 -4.37 -2.74 -23.94
C ARG A 319 -5.69 -2.63 -23.19
N SER A 320 -6.07 -3.68 -22.46
CA SER A 320 -7.30 -3.68 -21.66
C SER A 320 -7.21 -2.70 -20.48
N ILE A 321 -6.07 -2.66 -19.79
CA ILE A 321 -5.88 -1.79 -18.61
C ILE A 321 -5.65 -0.34 -19.03
N PHE A 322 -4.95 -0.13 -20.14
CA PHE A 322 -4.56 1.19 -20.63
C PHE A 322 -5.17 1.53 -21.99
N PRO A 323 -6.50 1.63 -22.10
CA PRO A 323 -7.19 1.79 -23.40
C PRO A 323 -6.84 3.10 -24.13
N LEU A 324 -6.28 4.08 -23.42
CA LEU A 324 -5.89 5.37 -23.99
C LEU A 324 -4.44 5.43 -24.47
N LYS A 325 -3.64 4.40 -24.19
CA LYS A 325 -2.27 4.30 -24.69
C LYS A 325 -2.27 3.94 -26.17
N SER A 326 -1.31 4.50 -26.90
CA SER A 326 -1.12 4.16 -28.32
C SER A 326 -0.47 2.77 -28.46
N GLU A 327 -0.62 2.14 -29.63
CA GLU A 327 0.09 0.89 -29.95
C GLU A 327 1.61 1.02 -29.80
N VAL A 328 2.16 2.22 -30.07
CA VAL A 328 3.57 2.50 -29.87
C VAL A 328 3.94 2.47 -28.39
N ASP A 329 3.09 3.02 -27.52
CA ASP A 329 3.33 3.01 -26.07
C ASP A 329 3.27 1.58 -25.51
N ILE A 330 2.31 0.77 -25.97
CA ILE A 330 2.21 -0.65 -25.57
C ILE A 330 3.45 -1.43 -26.05
N LYS A 331 3.88 -1.22 -27.29
CA LYS A 331 5.08 -1.84 -27.83
C LYS A 331 6.34 -1.45 -27.03
N ASN A 332 6.46 -0.17 -26.67
CA ASN A 332 7.56 0.28 -25.81
C ASN A 332 7.58 -0.43 -24.47
N LEU A 333 6.40 -0.64 -23.83
CA LEU A 333 6.31 -1.44 -22.59
C LEU A 333 6.79 -2.88 -22.83
N THR A 334 6.37 -3.51 -23.91
CA THR A 334 6.78 -4.86 -24.27
C THR A 334 8.30 -4.96 -24.51
N ASP A 335 8.88 -4.00 -25.19
CA ASP A 335 10.31 -3.96 -25.48
C ASP A 335 11.13 -3.77 -24.18
N VAL A 336 10.63 -2.93 -23.26
CA VAL A 336 11.23 -2.76 -21.93
C VAL A 336 11.18 -4.06 -21.11
N VAL A 337 10.06 -4.78 -21.14
CA VAL A 337 9.93 -6.09 -20.46
C VAL A 337 10.91 -7.09 -21.04
N LYS A 338 11.02 -7.19 -22.37
CA LYS A 338 11.99 -8.07 -23.03
C LYS A 338 13.42 -7.76 -22.61
N LYS A 339 13.77 -6.48 -22.55
CA LYS A 339 15.09 -6.00 -22.15
C LYS A 339 15.36 -6.32 -20.65
N GLN A 340 14.42 -6.01 -19.77
CA GLN A 340 14.54 -6.23 -18.33
C GLN A 340 14.76 -7.71 -17.99
N LEU A 341 13.98 -8.60 -18.59
CA LEU A 341 14.06 -10.04 -18.37
C LEU A 341 15.10 -10.73 -19.27
N LYS A 342 15.78 -10.00 -20.13
CA LYS A 342 16.77 -10.55 -21.10
C LYS A 342 16.17 -11.70 -21.92
N ILE A 343 14.91 -11.54 -22.36
CA ILE A 343 14.19 -12.56 -23.11
C ILE A 343 14.88 -12.78 -24.46
N LYS A 344 15.26 -14.02 -24.77
CA LYS A 344 15.85 -14.38 -26.07
C LYS A 344 14.78 -14.34 -27.17
N LEU A 345 15.21 -14.11 -28.41
CA LEU A 345 14.32 -13.99 -29.60
C LEU A 345 13.33 -15.16 -29.79
N ASN A 346 13.63 -16.34 -29.26
CA ASN A 346 12.80 -17.55 -29.39
C ASN A 346 11.99 -17.89 -28.15
N CYS A 347 11.98 -17.01 -27.11
CA CYS A 347 11.23 -17.24 -25.89
C CYS A 347 10.13 -16.18 -25.78
N ASN A 348 8.87 -16.61 -25.69
CA ASN A 348 7.72 -15.71 -25.55
C ASN A 348 7.17 -15.66 -24.13
N GLU A 349 7.88 -16.22 -23.16
CA GLU A 349 7.42 -16.34 -21.79
C GLU A 349 7.98 -15.22 -20.91
N ILE A 350 7.11 -14.65 -20.10
CA ILE A 350 7.38 -13.61 -19.13
C ILE A 350 7.11 -14.21 -17.74
N ASN A 351 8.13 -14.29 -16.90
CA ASN A 351 7.96 -14.66 -15.50
C ASN A 351 7.57 -13.42 -14.69
N LEU A 352 6.37 -13.44 -14.10
CA LEU A 352 5.79 -12.31 -13.39
C LEU A 352 6.53 -12.00 -12.08
N ASP A 353 6.97 -13.00 -11.33
CA ASP A 353 7.68 -12.79 -10.07
C ASP A 353 9.02 -12.10 -10.29
N LYS A 354 9.68 -12.38 -11.41
CA LYS A 354 10.90 -11.66 -11.81
C LYS A 354 10.61 -10.27 -12.36
N LEU A 355 9.50 -10.09 -13.09
CA LEU A 355 9.11 -8.82 -13.67
C LEU A 355 8.69 -7.80 -12.60
N PHE A 356 7.89 -8.24 -11.62
CA PHE A 356 7.35 -7.42 -10.56
C PHE A 356 8.13 -7.52 -9.24
N TYR A 357 9.34 -8.04 -9.29
CA TYR A 357 10.19 -8.13 -8.11
C TYR A 357 10.55 -6.74 -7.59
N GLU A 358 10.04 -6.43 -6.41
CA GLU A 358 10.34 -5.20 -5.69
C GLU A 358 11.40 -5.47 -4.62
N ASN A 359 12.52 -4.80 -4.72
CA ASN A 359 13.55 -4.83 -3.67
C ASN A 359 13.26 -3.76 -2.59
N GLU A 360 14.20 -3.59 -1.66
CA GLU A 360 14.11 -2.58 -0.61
C GLU A 360 14.07 -1.13 -1.13
N GLU A 361 14.60 -0.90 -2.33
CA GLU A 361 14.67 0.43 -2.96
C GLU A 361 13.36 0.87 -3.62
N GLY A 362 12.37 -0.03 -3.76
CA GLY A 362 11.06 0.24 -4.31
C GLY A 362 10.83 -0.26 -5.74
N PHE A 363 9.59 -0.11 -6.20
CA PHE A 363 9.17 -0.61 -7.52
C PHE A 363 9.74 0.21 -8.70
N ASP A 364 10.14 1.45 -8.48
CA ASP A 364 10.68 2.34 -9.53
C ASP A 364 12.07 1.93 -10.04
N ARG A 365 12.74 0.98 -9.37
CA ARG A 365 13.97 0.35 -9.88
C ARG A 365 13.68 -0.59 -11.05
N VAL A 366 12.45 -1.04 -11.18
CA VAL A 366 12.00 -1.87 -12.28
C VAL A 366 11.89 -1.01 -13.55
N GLU A 367 12.56 -1.38 -14.63
CA GLU A 367 12.56 -0.59 -15.88
C GLU A 367 11.13 -0.39 -16.43
N LEU A 368 10.27 -1.40 -16.28
CA LEU A 368 8.86 -1.32 -16.65
C LEU A 368 8.12 -0.22 -15.88
N ALA A 369 8.34 -0.11 -14.55
CA ALA A 369 7.70 0.93 -13.74
C ALA A 369 8.16 2.34 -14.16
N ARG A 370 9.44 2.50 -14.49
CA ARG A 370 9.99 3.77 -15.00
C ARG A 370 9.35 4.17 -16.33
N GLU A 371 9.17 3.21 -17.24
CA GLU A 371 8.52 3.47 -18.52
C GLU A 371 7.04 3.81 -18.36
N LEU A 372 6.31 3.10 -17.45
CA LEU A 372 4.93 3.45 -17.10
C LEU A 372 4.83 4.88 -16.56
N PHE A 373 5.75 5.28 -15.68
CA PHE A 373 5.82 6.64 -15.15
C PHE A 373 6.07 7.67 -16.25
N ARG A 374 7.06 7.43 -17.10
CA ARG A 374 7.39 8.30 -18.22
C ARG A 374 6.19 8.50 -19.16
N GLN A 375 5.51 7.42 -19.52
CA GLN A 375 4.33 7.46 -20.37
C GLN A 375 3.18 8.21 -19.70
N ARG A 376 2.98 8.00 -18.39
CA ARG A 376 1.96 8.71 -17.62
C ARG A 376 2.21 10.22 -17.65
N GLN A 377 3.43 10.67 -17.38
CA GLN A 377 3.78 12.09 -17.44
C GLN A 377 3.54 12.69 -18.84
N LEU A 378 3.95 11.99 -19.90
CA LEU A 378 3.71 12.45 -21.26
C LEU A 378 2.21 12.55 -21.59
N CYS A 379 1.40 11.62 -21.11
CA CYS A 379 -0.05 11.67 -21.27
C CYS A 379 -0.67 12.84 -20.50
N GLN A 380 -0.24 13.06 -19.25
CA GLN A 380 -0.67 14.19 -18.42
C GLN A 380 -0.31 15.52 -19.07
N ASP A 381 0.93 15.71 -19.50
CA ASP A 381 1.38 16.92 -20.18
C ASP A 381 0.58 17.20 -21.46
N LYS A 382 0.27 16.15 -22.20
CA LYS A 382 -0.51 16.25 -23.42
C LYS A 382 -1.97 16.65 -23.12
N TYR A 383 -2.56 16.06 -22.09
CA TYR A 383 -3.91 16.39 -21.66
C TYR A 383 -4.01 17.83 -21.15
N ILE A 384 -3.06 18.28 -20.35
CA ILE A 384 -3.00 19.67 -19.87
C ILE A 384 -2.85 20.64 -21.06
N ARG A 385 -2.00 20.31 -22.06
CA ARG A 385 -1.87 21.14 -23.27
C ARG A 385 -3.18 21.23 -24.07
N GLU A 386 -3.94 20.15 -24.14
CA GLU A 386 -5.26 20.15 -24.79
C GLU A 386 -6.25 21.07 -24.05
N VAL A 387 -6.28 21.01 -22.72
CA VAL A 387 -7.09 21.91 -21.89
C VAL A 387 -6.65 23.37 -22.03
N VAL A 388 -5.35 23.64 -22.03
CA VAL A 388 -4.78 24.99 -22.26
C VAL A 388 -5.13 25.52 -23.66
N ALA A 389 -5.11 24.68 -24.68
CA ALA A 389 -5.48 25.07 -26.03
C ALA A 389 -6.96 25.47 -26.10
N GLU A 390 -7.86 24.77 -25.40
CA GLU A 390 -9.28 25.10 -25.32
C GLU A 390 -9.53 26.42 -24.56
N LEU A 391 -8.70 26.73 -23.55
CA LEU A 391 -8.74 28.01 -22.82
C LEU A 391 -8.18 29.21 -23.59
N GLY A 392 -7.75 29.04 -24.86
CA GLY A 392 -7.25 30.10 -25.75
C GLY A 392 -5.73 30.12 -25.93
N GLY A 393 -5.02 29.06 -25.45
CA GLY A 393 -3.58 28.86 -25.63
C GLY A 393 -2.71 29.74 -24.72
N ARG A 394 -1.38 29.56 -24.82
CA ARG A 394 -0.38 30.21 -23.93
C ARG A 394 -0.33 31.75 -24.05
N ARG A 395 -0.89 32.36 -25.10
CA ARG A 395 -0.91 33.80 -25.28
C ARG A 395 -2.04 34.52 -24.55
N ALA A 396 -2.98 33.76 -23.94
CA ALA A 396 -4.05 34.36 -23.16
C ALA A 396 -3.50 34.77 -21.76
N GLN A 397 -3.07 36.00 -21.64
CA GLN A 397 -2.81 36.66 -20.33
C GLN A 397 -4.11 36.93 -19.56
N ARG A 398 -5.05 36.00 -19.57
CA ARG A 398 -6.35 36.16 -18.93
C ARG A 398 -6.41 35.33 -17.65
N ASN A 399 -7.07 35.92 -16.68
CA ASN A 399 -7.48 35.15 -15.50
C ASN A 399 -8.59 34.18 -15.93
N ILE A 400 -8.42 32.93 -15.56
CA ILE A 400 -9.34 31.84 -15.86
C ILE A 400 -10.25 31.63 -14.65
N THR A 401 -11.55 31.58 -14.87
CA THR A 401 -12.54 31.29 -13.84
C THR A 401 -12.73 29.78 -13.70
N VAL A 402 -13.28 29.36 -12.54
CA VAL A 402 -13.65 27.97 -12.27
C VAL A 402 -14.54 27.38 -13.38
N ASP A 403 -15.58 28.14 -13.79
CA ASP A 403 -16.52 27.68 -14.83
C ASP A 403 -15.90 27.57 -16.21
N ALA A 404 -14.92 28.44 -16.53
CA ALA A 404 -14.19 28.35 -17.80
C ALA A 404 -13.33 27.07 -17.81
N LEU A 405 -12.66 26.73 -16.72
CA LEU A 405 -11.88 25.53 -16.60
C LEU A 405 -12.73 24.26 -16.63
N LYS A 406 -13.88 24.26 -15.93
CA LYS A 406 -14.87 23.15 -15.98
C LYS A 406 -15.34 22.89 -17.43
N ARG A 407 -15.70 23.94 -18.15
CA ARG A 407 -16.10 23.83 -19.57
C ARG A 407 -14.98 23.29 -20.44
N ALA A 408 -13.74 23.73 -20.24
CA ALA A 408 -12.60 23.22 -20.99
C ALA A 408 -12.38 21.72 -20.75
N PHE A 409 -12.45 21.26 -19.49
CA PHE A 409 -12.38 19.83 -19.20
C PHE A 409 -13.51 19.03 -19.84
N ALA A 410 -14.75 19.50 -19.75
CA ALA A 410 -15.90 18.83 -20.36
C ALA A 410 -15.81 18.74 -21.91
N ILE A 411 -15.22 19.75 -22.56
CA ILE A 411 -15.01 19.74 -24.01
C ILE A 411 -13.88 18.81 -24.41
N VAL A 412 -12.77 18.86 -23.67
CA VAL A 412 -11.57 18.07 -23.99
C VAL A 412 -11.77 16.60 -23.63
N ASP A 413 -12.42 16.31 -22.52
CA ASP A 413 -12.71 14.96 -22.04
C ASP A 413 -14.19 14.81 -21.63
N PRO A 414 -15.09 14.54 -22.59
CA PRO A 414 -16.52 14.39 -22.28
C PRO A 414 -16.86 13.20 -21.37
N ALA A 415 -15.94 12.27 -21.18
CA ALA A 415 -16.12 11.09 -20.31
C ALA A 415 -15.69 11.34 -18.87
N ILE A 416 -15.17 12.53 -18.54
CA ILE A 416 -14.77 12.86 -17.17
C ILE A 416 -15.97 12.88 -16.24
N ASP A 417 -15.89 12.16 -15.14
CA ASP A 417 -16.92 12.20 -14.12
C ASP A 417 -16.85 13.50 -13.27
N HIS A 418 -17.98 13.84 -12.65
CA HIS A 418 -18.09 15.06 -11.85
C HIS A 418 -17.11 15.07 -10.65
N VAL A 419 -16.87 13.93 -10.04
CA VAL A 419 -15.98 13.81 -8.86
C VAL A 419 -14.54 14.13 -9.23
N ARG A 420 -14.03 13.53 -10.33
CA ARG A 420 -12.69 13.81 -10.84
C ARG A 420 -12.56 15.25 -11.33
N MET A 421 -13.58 15.77 -12.02
CA MET A 421 -13.58 17.16 -12.45
C MET A 421 -13.47 18.11 -11.26
N GLU A 422 -14.26 17.91 -10.22
CA GLU A 422 -14.18 18.73 -8.99
C GLU A 422 -12.81 18.59 -8.30
N GLN A 423 -12.23 17.41 -8.30
CA GLN A 423 -10.88 17.20 -7.77
C GLN A 423 -9.82 17.98 -8.58
N TYR A 424 -9.90 17.96 -9.92
CA TYR A 424 -8.98 18.73 -10.77
C TYR A 424 -9.14 20.23 -10.59
N ILE A 425 -10.39 20.71 -10.40
CA ILE A 425 -10.68 22.10 -10.07
C ILE A 425 -10.10 22.47 -8.71
N ARG A 426 -10.24 21.61 -7.71
CA ARG A 426 -9.62 21.84 -6.40
C ARG A 426 -8.10 22.00 -6.53
N TRP A 427 -7.41 21.12 -7.24
CA TRP A 427 -5.97 21.26 -7.44
C TRP A 427 -5.59 22.54 -8.17
N ALA A 428 -6.40 22.98 -9.14
CA ALA A 428 -6.15 24.20 -9.90
C ALA A 428 -6.31 25.47 -9.06
N PHE A 429 -7.31 25.52 -8.17
CA PHE A 429 -7.71 26.73 -7.45
C PHE A 429 -7.43 26.74 -5.95
N SER A 430 -7.14 25.58 -5.30
CA SER A 430 -6.82 25.58 -3.88
C SER A 430 -5.44 26.19 -3.64
N ASP A 431 -5.39 27.22 -2.84
CA ASP A 431 -4.17 27.62 -2.14
C ASP A 431 -4.05 26.75 -0.88
N GLN A 432 -2.83 26.43 -0.46
CA GLN A 432 -2.59 25.63 0.75
C GLN A 432 -3.19 26.25 2.03
N THR A 433 -3.68 27.50 1.94
CA THR A 433 -4.16 28.30 3.08
C THR A 433 -5.60 28.80 2.97
N SER A 434 -6.31 28.60 1.84
CA SER A 434 -7.63 29.24 1.64
C SER A 434 -8.69 28.26 1.12
N GLU A 435 -9.92 28.41 1.63
CA GLU A 435 -11.09 27.71 1.10
C GLU A 435 -11.37 28.16 -0.36
N ILE A 436 -11.79 27.21 -1.19
CA ILE A 436 -12.07 27.39 -2.64
C ILE A 436 -13.01 28.57 -2.94
N SER A 437 -13.82 28.99 -1.98
CA SER A 437 -14.81 30.06 -2.11
C SER A 437 -14.24 31.48 -2.25
N ALA A 438 -12.93 31.65 -2.00
CA ALA A 438 -12.32 33.00 -2.03
C ALA A 438 -11.66 33.37 -3.37
N ILE A 439 -11.30 32.39 -4.22
CA ILE A 439 -10.55 32.62 -5.47
C ILE A 439 -11.45 32.36 -6.67
N SER A 440 -12.04 33.44 -7.21
CA SER A 440 -12.92 33.35 -8.38
C SER A 440 -12.17 33.19 -9.72
N SER A 441 -10.91 33.61 -9.81
CA SER A 441 -10.12 33.54 -11.04
C SER A 441 -8.60 33.55 -10.76
N LEU A 442 -7.84 32.85 -11.59
CA LEU A 442 -6.37 32.74 -11.51
C LEU A 442 -5.73 32.91 -12.90
N PRO A 443 -4.48 33.42 -12.96
CA PRO A 443 -3.71 33.41 -14.20
C PRO A 443 -3.53 31.98 -14.74
N LEU A 444 -3.67 31.82 -16.06
CA LEU A 444 -3.53 30.51 -16.73
C LEU A 444 -2.24 29.79 -16.38
N GLN A 445 -1.13 30.52 -16.24
CA GLN A 445 0.18 29.93 -15.91
C GLN A 445 0.16 29.25 -14.53
N ASN A 446 -0.47 29.86 -13.54
CA ASN A 446 -0.60 29.28 -12.19
C ASN A 446 -1.47 28.02 -12.21
N ILE A 447 -2.56 28.04 -12.98
CA ILE A 447 -3.42 26.89 -13.17
C ILE A 447 -2.64 25.73 -13.80
N VAL A 448 -1.84 25.99 -14.83
CA VAL A 448 -1.03 24.95 -15.50
C VAL A 448 -0.03 24.33 -14.53
N VAL A 449 0.67 25.14 -13.75
CA VAL A 449 1.64 24.63 -12.76
C VAL A 449 0.94 23.76 -11.72
N ARG A 450 -0.21 24.21 -11.19
CA ARG A 450 -0.99 23.47 -10.19
C ARG A 450 -1.59 22.18 -10.75
N LEU A 451 -2.09 22.20 -11.97
CA LEU A 451 -2.57 20.99 -12.65
C LEU A 451 -1.44 19.99 -12.91
N ALA A 452 -0.25 20.46 -13.30
CA ALA A 452 0.91 19.60 -13.49
C ALA A 452 1.41 18.99 -12.19
N ALA A 453 1.14 19.64 -11.04
CA ALA A 453 1.45 19.14 -9.71
C ALA A 453 0.45 18.09 -9.19
N GLY A 454 -0.74 17.99 -9.79
CA GLY A 454 -1.79 17.03 -9.42
C GLY A 454 -1.68 15.72 -10.17
N ASP A 455 -2.45 14.74 -9.73
CA ASP A 455 -2.62 13.46 -10.41
C ASP A 455 -3.74 13.54 -11.45
N ILE A 456 -3.45 14.13 -12.60
CA ILE A 456 -4.42 14.40 -13.67
C ILE A 456 -4.29 13.39 -14.78
N GLU A 457 -5.37 12.68 -15.05
CA GLU A 457 -5.45 11.66 -16.08
C GLU A 457 -6.71 11.84 -16.93
N ARG A 458 -6.57 11.62 -18.23
CA ARG A 458 -7.70 11.60 -19.15
C ARG A 458 -8.50 10.31 -18.96
N VAL A 459 -9.83 10.41 -18.97
CA VAL A 459 -10.73 9.26 -18.76
C VAL A 459 -11.23 8.71 -20.09
N GLY A 460 -11.63 9.58 -21.01
CA GLY A 460 -12.24 9.18 -22.27
C GLY A 460 -11.30 9.20 -23.47
N PRO A 461 -11.69 8.52 -24.57
CA PRO A 461 -10.94 8.59 -25.80
C PRO A 461 -10.98 10.04 -26.35
N ARG A 462 -9.97 10.37 -27.16
CA ARG A 462 -9.96 11.67 -27.82
C ARG A 462 -11.17 11.80 -28.71
N SER A 463 -11.91 12.90 -28.58
CA SER A 463 -12.98 13.22 -29.51
C SER A 463 -12.40 13.39 -30.92
N LYS A 464 -12.89 12.60 -31.88
CA LYS A 464 -12.48 12.68 -33.30
C LYS A 464 -13.04 13.91 -34.00
N GLY A 465 -13.07 15.05 -33.37
CA GLY A 465 -13.69 16.20 -34.00
C GLY A 465 -13.34 17.52 -33.35
N VAL A 466 -12.19 18.04 -33.61
CA VAL A 466 -11.96 19.45 -33.98
C VAL A 466 -10.52 19.53 -34.51
N ARG A 467 -10.29 19.10 -35.75
CA ARG A 467 -9.22 19.68 -36.55
C ARG A 467 -9.64 21.11 -36.86
N ARG A 468 -9.46 22.04 -35.98
CA ARG A 468 -9.37 23.46 -36.36
C ARG A 468 -8.06 23.58 -37.10
N ASN A 469 -8.17 23.73 -38.44
CA ASN A 469 -7.09 24.09 -39.34
C ASN A 469 -6.42 25.37 -38.84
N TYR A 470 -5.29 25.23 -38.15
CA TYR A 470 -4.34 26.30 -38.01
C TYR A 470 -3.67 26.44 -39.39
N LYS A 471 -4.34 27.12 -40.35
CA LYS A 471 -3.65 27.68 -41.51
C LYS A 471 -2.66 28.71 -40.95
N ASN A 472 -1.39 28.43 -41.20
CA ASN A 472 -0.31 29.40 -41.15
C ASN A 472 -0.76 30.71 -41.82
N THR A 473 -1.03 31.72 -41.04
CA THR A 473 -0.86 33.10 -41.53
C THR A 473 0.51 33.55 -41.11
N ARG A 474 1.51 33.20 -41.95
CA ARG A 474 2.67 34.05 -42.12
C ARG A 474 2.19 35.24 -42.92
N ASN A 475 2.20 36.39 -42.34
CA ASN A 475 2.59 37.68 -42.87
C ASN A 475 3.20 38.50 -41.75
#